data_8eb936ac1242bbe765d3a7baaa8f4000
#
_entry.id   8eb936ac1242bbe765d3a7baaa8f4000
#
_cell.length_a   1.000
_cell.length_b   1.000
_cell.length_c   1.000
_cell.angle_alpha   90.00
_cell.angle_beta   90.00
_cell.angle_gamma   90.00
#
_symmetry.space_group_name_H-M   'P 1'
#
loop_
_entity.id
_entity.type
_entity.pdbx_description
1 polymer ?
#
loop_
_entity_poly.entity_id
_entity_poly.type
_entity_poly.pdbx_seq_one_letter_code
_entity_poly.pdbx_strand_id
1 'polypeptide(L)'
;MTQMTAHNVPSMGRRQFMNLLTFGTVTGVALGALYPVSQYFTPLRAGGGSGGTIAKDELGNAVTASGWLTTHGVGDRSLVQGLKGDPTYLIVEGEDAIGSYGINAICTHLGCVVPWNAGENKYKCPCHGSQYDETGKVVRGPAPLSLAIAHVSIEDDNVLLSQWTETDFRTGDQPWWK
;
A
#
# COMPACT_ATOMS: atom_id res chain seq x y z
N MET A 1 -12.55 -10.06 -68.72
CA MET A 1 -11.36 -10.68 -68.09
C MET A 1 -10.45 -9.53 -67.63
N THR A 2 -10.49 -9.15 -66.37
CA THR A 2 -9.71 -8.05 -65.81
C THR A 2 -8.37 -8.64 -65.36
N GLN A 3 -7.28 -8.27 -66.02
CA GLN A 3 -5.93 -8.66 -65.62
C GLN A 3 -5.57 -7.94 -64.27
N MET A 4 -5.33 -8.70 -63.25
CA MET A 4 -4.71 -8.22 -62.03
C MET A 4 -3.26 -7.84 -62.34
N THR A 5 -2.95 -6.54 -62.26
CA THR A 5 -1.58 -6.05 -62.37
C THR A 5 -0.80 -6.53 -61.12
N ALA A 6 0.28 -7.28 -61.37
CA ALA A 6 1.22 -7.69 -60.30
C ALA A 6 1.75 -6.45 -59.59
N HIS A 7 1.49 -6.33 -58.30
CA HIS A 7 2.09 -5.32 -57.45
C HIS A 7 3.62 -5.40 -57.54
N ASN A 8 4.23 -4.34 -58.01
CA ASN A 8 5.66 -4.21 -58.09
C ASN A 8 6.21 -4.09 -56.66
N VAL A 9 6.59 -5.21 -56.02
CA VAL A 9 7.20 -5.23 -54.71
C VAL A 9 8.63 -4.71 -54.90
N PRO A 10 9.01 -3.57 -54.31
CA PRO A 10 10.36 -3.04 -54.47
C PRO A 10 11.35 -4.06 -53.88
N SER A 11 12.30 -4.53 -54.69
CA SER A 11 13.36 -5.43 -54.24
C SER A 11 14.30 -4.65 -53.33
N MET A 12 14.31 -4.96 -52.04
CA MET A 12 15.26 -4.39 -51.10
C MET A 12 16.69 -4.79 -51.47
N GLY A 13 17.55 -3.80 -51.68
CA GLY A 13 18.96 -4.05 -51.90
C GLY A 13 19.62 -4.63 -50.61
N ARG A 14 20.67 -5.46 -50.82
CA ARG A 14 21.41 -6.05 -49.68
C ARG A 14 21.77 -5.08 -48.58
N ARG A 15 22.12 -3.84 -48.95
CA ARG A 15 22.49 -2.77 -48.02
C ARG A 15 21.31 -2.30 -47.17
N GLN A 16 20.12 -2.19 -47.79
CA GLN A 16 18.89 -1.83 -47.10
C GLN A 16 18.43 -2.93 -46.13
N PHE A 17 18.55 -4.18 -46.54
CA PHE A 17 18.23 -5.33 -45.72
C PHE A 17 19.15 -5.42 -44.47
N MET A 18 20.46 -5.25 -44.65
CA MET A 18 21.40 -5.26 -43.55
C MET A 18 21.16 -4.09 -42.59
N ASN A 19 20.90 -2.89 -43.12
CA ASN A 19 20.53 -1.74 -42.27
C ASN A 19 19.25 -1.99 -41.47
N LEU A 20 18.22 -2.58 -42.09
CA LEU A 20 16.96 -2.91 -41.42
C LEU A 20 17.18 -3.91 -40.28
N LEU A 21 17.99 -4.96 -40.52
CA LEU A 21 18.36 -5.92 -39.47
C LEU A 21 19.14 -5.25 -38.33
N THR A 22 20.13 -4.43 -38.65
CA THR A 22 20.93 -3.74 -37.64
C THR A 22 20.08 -2.79 -36.81
N PHE A 23 19.25 -1.98 -37.45
CA PHE A 23 18.32 -1.07 -36.72
C PHE A 23 17.29 -1.84 -35.92
N GLY A 24 16.73 -2.91 -36.45
CA GLY A 24 15.76 -3.75 -35.76
C GLY A 24 16.35 -4.41 -34.50
N THR A 25 17.57 -4.96 -34.61
CA THR A 25 18.25 -5.59 -33.46
C THR A 25 18.66 -4.56 -32.40
N VAL A 26 19.26 -3.43 -32.80
CA VAL A 26 19.64 -2.37 -31.86
C VAL A 26 18.43 -1.80 -31.14
N THR A 27 17.33 -1.55 -31.87
CA THR A 27 16.09 -1.06 -31.27
C THR A 27 15.48 -2.10 -30.34
N GLY A 28 15.46 -3.37 -30.71
CA GLY A 28 14.94 -4.45 -29.89
C GLY A 28 15.74 -4.61 -28.58
N VAL A 29 17.06 -4.57 -28.65
CA VAL A 29 17.94 -4.63 -27.46
C VAL A 29 17.73 -3.39 -26.57
N ALA A 30 17.65 -2.20 -27.15
CA ALA A 30 17.46 -0.96 -26.39
C ALA A 30 16.10 -0.96 -25.67
N LEU A 31 15.02 -1.33 -26.34
CA LEU A 31 13.70 -1.46 -25.74
C LEU A 31 13.65 -2.54 -24.65
N GLY A 32 14.28 -3.69 -24.90
CA GLY A 32 14.39 -4.77 -23.95
C GLY A 32 15.18 -4.39 -22.69
N ALA A 33 16.21 -3.56 -22.81
CA ALA A 33 16.97 -3.06 -21.68
C ALA A 33 16.24 -1.94 -20.92
N LEU A 34 15.51 -1.08 -21.63
CA LEU A 34 14.74 0.00 -21.02
C LEU A 34 13.49 -0.49 -20.26
N TYR A 35 12.93 -1.63 -20.65
CA TYR A 35 11.74 -2.18 -20.00
C TYR A 35 11.94 -2.45 -18.49
N PRO A 36 12.92 -3.24 -18.04
CA PRO A 36 13.14 -3.45 -16.60
C PRO A 36 13.51 -2.15 -15.87
N VAL A 37 14.22 -1.22 -16.52
CA VAL A 37 14.52 0.08 -15.95
C VAL A 37 13.24 0.89 -15.73
N SER A 38 12.34 0.93 -16.72
CA SER A 38 11.04 1.61 -16.58
C SER A 38 10.18 0.99 -15.47
N GLN A 39 10.21 -0.34 -15.32
CA GLN A 39 9.49 -1.04 -14.26
C GLN A 39 10.04 -0.70 -12.86
N TYR A 40 11.33 -0.47 -12.74
CA TYR A 40 11.93 -0.06 -11.47
C TYR A 40 11.43 1.31 -10.98
N PHE A 41 11.17 2.24 -11.90
CA PHE A 41 10.64 3.57 -11.58
C PHE A 41 9.11 3.66 -11.57
N THR A 42 8.41 2.64 -12.05
CA THR A 42 6.95 2.60 -11.90
C THR A 42 6.63 2.04 -10.51
N PRO A 43 5.95 2.81 -9.64
CA PRO A 43 5.50 2.25 -8.36
C PRO A 43 4.64 1.01 -8.67
N LEU A 44 4.96 -0.10 -7.99
CA LEU A 44 4.07 -1.26 -7.99
C LEU A 44 2.68 -0.72 -7.65
N ARG A 45 1.78 -0.74 -8.60
CA ARG A 45 0.36 -0.56 -8.29
C ARG A 45 -0.01 -1.74 -7.40
N ALA A 46 0.09 -1.53 -6.09
CA ALA A 46 -0.64 -2.34 -5.14
C ALA A 46 -2.07 -2.34 -5.68
N GLY A 47 -2.63 -3.50 -5.97
CA GLY A 47 -3.87 -3.68 -6.72
C GLY A 47 -4.99 -2.77 -6.22
N GLY A 48 -4.97 -1.54 -6.70
CA GLY A 48 -5.94 -0.51 -6.39
C GLY A 48 -7.06 -0.58 -7.43
N GLY A 49 -7.89 -1.58 -7.30
CA GLY A 49 -9.30 -1.41 -7.60
C GLY A 49 -9.88 -0.44 -6.57
N SER A 50 -11.04 0.13 -6.81
CA SER A 50 -11.78 1.01 -5.90
C SER A 50 -12.16 0.40 -4.53
N GLY A 51 -11.60 -0.72 -4.16
CA GLY A 51 -11.64 -1.42 -2.88
C GLY A 51 -10.21 -1.54 -2.34
N GLY A 52 -9.96 -1.16 -1.11
CA GLY A 52 -8.72 -1.09 -0.34
C GLY A 52 -7.60 -2.11 -0.62
N THR A 53 -6.56 -2.06 0.15
CA THR A 53 -5.44 -3.01 0.13
C THR A 53 -5.71 -4.11 1.14
N ILE A 54 -5.57 -5.37 0.76
CA ILE A 54 -5.68 -6.50 1.70
C ILE A 54 -4.56 -6.38 2.73
N ALA A 55 -4.92 -6.39 4.01
CA ALA A 55 -3.98 -6.44 5.11
C ALA A 55 -3.17 -7.73 5.05
N LYS A 56 -1.87 -7.65 5.36
CA LYS A 56 -0.99 -8.81 5.34
C LYS A 56 -0.33 -9.03 6.69
N ASP A 57 -0.08 -10.29 7.02
CA ASP A 57 0.70 -10.68 8.20
C ASP A 57 2.21 -10.44 8.00
N GLU A 58 3.01 -10.78 9.00
CA GLU A 58 4.48 -10.68 8.97
C GLU A 58 5.12 -11.52 7.86
N LEU A 59 4.45 -12.57 7.40
CA LEU A 59 4.93 -13.46 6.35
C LEU A 59 4.45 -13.02 4.95
N GLY A 60 3.59 -12.00 4.88
CA GLY A 60 3.01 -11.50 3.64
C GLY A 60 1.74 -12.22 3.19
N ASN A 61 1.16 -13.10 4.02
CA ASN A 61 -0.12 -13.74 3.73
C ASN A 61 -1.26 -12.77 3.99
N ALA A 62 -2.38 -12.94 3.28
CA ALA A 62 -3.60 -12.18 3.53
C ALA A 62 -4.15 -12.46 4.94
N VAL A 63 -4.51 -11.39 5.66
CA VAL A 63 -5.16 -11.49 6.96
C VAL A 63 -6.65 -11.76 6.75
N THR A 64 -7.14 -12.88 7.29
CA THR A 64 -8.55 -13.21 7.32
C THR A 64 -9.18 -12.77 8.65
N ALA A 65 -10.41 -12.27 8.61
CA ALA A 65 -11.10 -11.81 9.81
C ALA A 65 -11.34 -12.95 10.81
N SER A 66 -11.79 -14.10 10.32
CA SER A 66 -12.00 -15.30 11.14
C SER A 66 -10.70 -15.80 11.79
N GLY A 67 -9.61 -15.87 11.03
CA GLY A 67 -8.30 -16.27 11.53
C GLY A 67 -7.73 -15.29 12.55
N TRP A 68 -7.93 -13.99 12.30
CA TRP A 68 -7.48 -12.92 13.20
C TRP A 68 -8.16 -12.99 14.55
N LEU A 69 -9.49 -13.07 14.56
CA LEU A 69 -10.31 -13.13 15.78
C LEU A 69 -10.10 -14.42 16.62
N THR A 70 -9.65 -15.50 15.97
CA THR A 70 -9.30 -16.74 16.70
C THR A 70 -8.02 -16.59 17.52
N THR A 71 -7.10 -15.74 17.07
CA THR A 71 -5.76 -15.59 17.68
C THR A 71 -5.61 -14.32 18.51
N HIS A 72 -6.49 -13.34 18.34
CA HIS A 72 -6.44 -12.04 19.00
C HIS A 72 -7.73 -11.79 19.79
N GLY A 73 -7.60 -11.53 21.07
CA GLY A 73 -8.74 -11.28 21.97
C GLY A 73 -9.23 -9.84 21.94
N VAL A 74 -10.34 -9.61 22.62
CA VAL A 74 -10.95 -8.26 22.75
C VAL A 74 -9.95 -7.27 23.36
N GLY A 75 -9.82 -6.10 22.75
CA GLY A 75 -8.89 -5.05 23.16
C GLY A 75 -7.48 -5.22 22.64
N ASP A 76 -7.20 -6.31 21.91
CA ASP A 76 -5.89 -6.52 21.27
C ASP A 76 -5.65 -5.50 20.14
N ARG A 77 -4.38 -5.11 20.01
CA ARG A 77 -3.88 -4.17 19.01
C ARG A 77 -2.60 -4.74 18.43
N SER A 78 -2.74 -5.47 17.35
CA SER A 78 -1.63 -6.13 16.69
C SER A 78 -1.37 -5.54 15.31
N LEU A 79 -0.10 -5.59 14.89
CA LEU A 79 0.36 -4.97 13.65
C LEU A 79 0.11 -5.88 12.46
N VAL A 80 -0.35 -5.27 11.39
CA VAL A 80 -0.40 -5.84 10.06
C VAL A 80 0.31 -4.92 9.07
N GLN A 81 0.66 -5.42 7.91
CA GLN A 81 1.11 -4.62 6.80
C GLN A 81 -0.10 -3.99 6.11
N GLY A 82 -0.21 -2.67 6.20
CA GLY A 82 -1.34 -1.89 5.71
C GLY A 82 -1.08 -1.18 4.39
N LEU A 83 -1.66 0.01 4.26
CA LEU A 83 -1.52 0.86 3.07
C LEU A 83 -0.04 1.19 2.82
N LYS A 84 0.40 1.09 1.57
CA LYS A 84 1.79 1.32 1.13
C LYS A 84 2.82 0.43 1.81
N GLY A 85 2.39 -0.63 2.51
CA GLY A 85 3.25 -1.51 3.29
C GLY A 85 3.58 -1.00 4.69
N ASP A 86 2.97 0.09 5.14
CA ASP A 86 3.20 0.64 6.47
C ASP A 86 2.60 -0.26 7.57
N PRO A 87 3.28 -0.39 8.73
CA PRO A 87 2.71 -1.10 9.87
C PRO A 87 1.46 -0.39 10.37
N THR A 88 0.37 -1.14 10.46
CA THR A 88 -0.95 -0.62 10.84
C THR A 88 -1.54 -1.51 11.92
N TYR A 89 -2.03 -0.94 13.00
CA TYR A 89 -2.74 -1.65 14.04
C TYR A 89 -4.15 -2.00 13.60
N LEU A 90 -4.51 -3.27 13.69
CA LEU A 90 -5.90 -3.72 13.74
C LEU A 90 -6.31 -3.79 15.20
N ILE A 91 -7.52 -3.32 15.50
CA ILE A 91 -8.08 -3.25 16.85
C ILE A 91 -9.22 -4.26 16.93
N VAL A 92 -9.20 -5.13 17.93
CA VAL A 92 -10.32 -6.04 18.21
C VAL A 92 -11.24 -5.36 19.21
N GLU A 93 -12.42 -4.94 18.79
CA GLU A 93 -13.39 -4.22 19.62
C GLU A 93 -14.38 -5.14 20.35
N GLY A 94 -14.61 -6.34 19.82
CA GLY A 94 -15.53 -7.32 20.38
C GLY A 94 -15.06 -8.74 20.11
N GLU A 95 -15.77 -9.74 20.67
CA GLU A 95 -15.43 -11.16 20.50
C GLU A 95 -15.39 -11.57 19.02
N ASP A 96 -16.25 -10.97 18.19
CA ASP A 96 -16.36 -11.24 16.76
C ASP A 96 -16.21 -9.99 15.89
N ALA A 97 -15.58 -8.92 16.42
CA ALA A 97 -15.54 -7.64 15.73
C ALA A 97 -14.15 -7.02 15.67
N ILE A 98 -13.63 -6.84 14.46
CA ILE A 98 -12.50 -5.96 14.18
C ILE A 98 -13.03 -4.53 14.06
N GLY A 99 -12.34 -3.57 14.66
CA GLY A 99 -12.70 -2.15 14.61
C GLY A 99 -12.83 -1.62 13.18
N SER A 100 -13.66 -0.62 12.99
CA SER A 100 -13.96 -0.01 11.70
C SER A 100 -12.78 0.80 11.12
N TYR A 101 -11.74 1.03 11.91
CA TYR A 101 -10.52 1.73 11.47
C TYR A 101 -9.26 1.09 12.03
N GLY A 102 -8.19 1.21 11.25
CA GLY A 102 -6.83 0.85 11.66
C GLY A 102 -5.98 2.10 11.89
N ILE A 103 -5.00 1.99 12.77
CA ILE A 103 -4.09 3.08 13.11
C ILE A 103 -2.71 2.81 12.52
N ASN A 104 -2.23 3.68 11.64
CA ASN A 104 -0.86 3.60 11.13
C ASN A 104 0.13 3.82 12.27
N ALA A 105 1.06 2.91 12.45
CA ALA A 105 2.00 2.94 13.56
C ALA A 105 3.21 3.87 13.36
N ILE A 106 3.23 4.64 12.27
CA ILE A 106 4.35 5.53 11.95
C ILE A 106 4.23 6.86 12.68
N CYS A 107 5.21 7.14 13.55
CA CYS A 107 5.31 8.38 14.30
C CYS A 107 5.42 9.60 13.37
N THR A 108 4.57 10.61 13.57
CA THR A 108 4.54 11.83 12.75
C THR A 108 5.69 12.78 13.04
N HIS A 109 6.56 12.47 14.01
CA HIS A 109 7.77 13.27 14.26
C HIS A 109 8.87 12.92 13.22
N LEU A 110 9.38 11.70 13.20
CA LEU A 110 10.48 11.27 12.32
C LEU A 110 10.34 9.81 11.83
N GLY A 111 9.13 9.25 11.81
CA GLY A 111 8.86 7.98 11.15
C GLY A 111 9.19 6.71 11.95
N CYS A 112 9.45 6.80 13.26
CA CYS A 112 9.64 5.60 14.07
C CYS A 112 8.33 4.82 14.22
N VAL A 113 8.39 3.50 14.26
CA VAL A 113 7.23 2.66 14.61
C VAL A 113 6.89 2.85 16.09
N VAL A 114 5.64 3.13 16.39
CA VAL A 114 5.15 3.42 17.73
C VAL A 114 4.47 2.20 18.35
N PRO A 115 5.05 1.54 19.36
CA PRO A 115 4.42 0.42 20.03
C PRO A 115 3.23 0.85 20.90
N TRP A 116 2.24 -0.05 21.00
CA TRP A 116 1.14 0.04 21.94
C TRP A 116 1.59 -0.36 23.35
N ASN A 117 1.24 0.43 24.34
CA ASN A 117 1.46 0.15 25.75
C ASN A 117 0.10 -0.08 26.43
N ALA A 118 -0.27 -1.33 26.61
CA ALA A 118 -1.56 -1.69 27.20
C ALA A 118 -1.67 -1.25 28.68
N GLY A 119 -0.56 -1.18 29.42
CA GLY A 119 -0.56 -0.77 30.84
C GLY A 119 -0.86 0.73 31.03
N GLU A 120 -0.58 1.56 30.02
CA GLU A 120 -0.84 2.99 30.06
C GLU A 120 -1.98 3.41 29.09
N ASN A 121 -2.51 2.46 28.34
CA ASN A 121 -3.52 2.70 27.30
C ASN A 121 -3.10 3.77 26.29
N LYS A 122 -1.84 3.69 25.81
CA LYS A 122 -1.23 4.69 24.92
C LYS A 122 -0.27 4.06 23.93
N TYR A 123 -0.14 4.70 22.78
CA TYR A 123 0.99 4.47 21.88
C TYR A 123 2.15 5.38 22.30
N LYS A 124 3.34 4.81 22.47
CA LYS A 124 4.53 5.57 22.94
C LYS A 124 5.69 5.38 22.00
N CYS A 125 6.09 6.46 21.34
CA CYS A 125 7.24 6.45 20.46
C CYS A 125 8.54 6.31 21.26
N PRO A 126 9.35 5.25 21.00
CA PRO A 126 10.58 5.02 21.77
C PRO A 126 11.70 6.00 21.40
N CYS A 127 11.62 6.66 20.25
CA CYS A 127 12.70 7.50 19.74
C CYS A 127 12.82 8.83 20.52
N HIS A 128 11.73 9.56 20.66
CA HIS A 128 11.75 10.89 21.31
C HIS A 128 10.55 11.11 22.26
N GLY A 129 9.86 10.03 22.64
CA GLY A 129 8.84 10.07 23.67
C GLY A 129 7.50 10.69 23.26
N SER A 130 7.19 10.82 21.99
CA SER A 130 5.84 11.20 21.54
C SER A 130 4.82 10.19 22.04
N GLN A 131 3.67 10.67 22.52
CA GLN A 131 2.60 9.85 23.06
C GLN A 131 1.30 10.14 22.32
N TYR A 132 0.55 9.08 22.08
CA TYR A 132 -0.76 9.13 21.46
C TYR A 132 -1.73 8.33 22.33
N ASP A 133 -2.97 8.77 22.37
CA ASP A 133 -4.02 8.05 23.10
C ASP A 133 -4.42 6.75 22.37
N GLU A 134 -5.40 6.06 22.89
CA GLU A 134 -5.93 4.82 22.35
C GLU A 134 -6.48 4.93 20.92
N THR A 135 -6.87 6.12 20.49
CA THR A 135 -7.35 6.41 19.13
C THR A 135 -6.23 6.82 18.17
N GLY A 136 -4.99 6.94 18.67
CA GLY A 136 -3.85 7.46 17.91
C GLY A 136 -3.81 8.99 17.81
N LYS A 137 -4.61 9.72 18.61
CA LYS A 137 -4.52 11.18 18.71
C LYS A 137 -3.28 11.57 19.51
N VAL A 138 -2.51 12.54 19.01
CA VAL A 138 -1.32 13.02 19.70
C VAL A 138 -1.72 13.72 21.00
N VAL A 139 -1.09 13.32 22.12
CA VAL A 139 -1.35 13.89 23.45
C VAL A 139 -0.10 14.52 24.07
N ARG A 140 1.10 14.12 23.62
CA ARG A 140 2.36 14.64 24.14
C ARG A 140 3.54 14.38 23.21
N GLY A 141 4.54 15.21 23.30
CA GLY A 141 5.86 15.02 22.72
C GLY A 141 6.10 15.85 21.46
N PRO A 142 7.22 15.63 20.76
CA PRO A 142 7.60 16.43 19.61
C PRO A 142 6.78 16.15 18.35
N ALA A 143 5.96 15.08 18.31
CA ALA A 143 5.11 14.77 17.18
C ALA A 143 4.07 15.88 16.95
N PRO A 144 4.01 16.48 15.75
CA PRO A 144 3.13 17.61 15.48
C PRO A 144 1.69 17.19 15.19
N LEU A 145 1.45 15.94 14.81
CA LEU A 145 0.18 15.47 14.27
C LEU A 145 -0.19 14.10 14.87
N SER A 146 -1.48 13.77 14.86
CA SER A 146 -2.00 12.44 15.22
C SER A 146 -1.54 11.39 14.23
N LEU A 147 -1.53 10.12 14.65
CA LEU A 147 -1.24 8.99 13.75
C LEU A 147 -2.29 8.94 12.63
N ALA A 148 -1.87 8.59 11.43
CA ALA A 148 -2.80 8.39 10.32
C ALA A 148 -3.74 7.21 10.60
N ILE A 149 -4.96 7.26 10.08
CA ILE A 149 -5.93 6.17 10.16
C ILE A 149 -6.34 5.72 8.76
N ALA A 150 -6.82 4.50 8.70
CA ALA A 150 -7.37 3.89 7.49
C ALA A 150 -8.71 3.24 7.84
N HIS A 151 -9.64 3.19 6.88
CA HIS A 151 -10.83 2.36 7.02
C HIS A 151 -10.46 0.90 7.02
N VAL A 152 -11.15 0.13 7.85
CA VAL A 152 -11.10 -1.33 7.86
C VAL A 152 -12.44 -1.84 7.35
N SER A 153 -12.42 -2.69 6.34
CA SER A 153 -13.59 -3.42 5.85
C SER A 153 -13.27 -4.90 5.70
N ILE A 154 -14.29 -5.74 5.73
CA ILE A 154 -14.13 -7.18 5.56
C ILE A 154 -14.88 -7.57 4.29
N GLU A 155 -14.17 -8.16 3.33
CA GLU A 155 -14.73 -8.68 2.08
C GLU A 155 -14.23 -10.12 1.87
N ASP A 156 -15.14 -11.05 1.68
CA ASP A 156 -14.83 -12.48 1.51
C ASP A 156 -13.87 -13.01 2.59
N ASP A 157 -14.12 -12.65 3.86
CA ASP A 157 -13.28 -12.94 5.04
C ASP A 157 -11.90 -12.26 5.05
N ASN A 158 -11.52 -11.52 4.01
CA ASN A 158 -10.27 -10.77 4.00
C ASN A 158 -10.45 -9.39 4.65
N VAL A 159 -9.46 -8.99 5.44
CA VAL A 159 -9.39 -7.66 6.02
C VAL A 159 -8.78 -6.70 4.99
N LEU A 160 -9.54 -5.69 4.59
CA LEU A 160 -9.13 -4.66 3.66
C LEU A 160 -8.92 -3.34 4.37
N LEU A 161 -7.85 -2.64 3.99
CA LEU A 161 -7.54 -1.30 4.43
C LEU A 161 -7.70 -0.32 3.27
N SER A 162 -8.48 0.73 3.46
CA SER A 162 -8.65 1.79 2.48
C SER A 162 -8.33 3.16 3.09
N GLN A 163 -7.99 4.12 2.23
CA GLN A 163 -7.56 5.44 2.69
C GLN A 163 -8.72 6.18 3.35
N TRP A 164 -8.48 6.72 4.55
CA TRP A 164 -9.42 7.62 5.22
C TRP A 164 -9.35 9.00 4.57
N THR A 165 -10.44 9.45 4.00
CA THR A 165 -10.54 10.71 3.25
C THR A 165 -11.48 11.72 3.88
N GLU A 166 -12.31 11.29 4.81
CA GLU A 166 -13.27 12.09 5.55
C GLU A 166 -12.58 12.93 6.64
N THR A 167 -13.33 13.78 7.28
CA THR A 167 -12.86 14.52 8.46
C THR A 167 -12.37 13.58 9.54
N ASP A 168 -11.23 13.87 10.12
CA ASP A 168 -10.68 13.11 11.26
C ASP A 168 -11.61 13.26 12.48
N PHE A 169 -12.29 12.21 12.86
CA PHE A 169 -13.25 12.23 13.98
C PHE A 169 -12.61 12.57 15.33
N ARG A 170 -11.27 12.45 15.44
CA ARG A 170 -10.52 12.71 16.65
C ARG A 170 -10.21 14.21 16.87
N THR A 171 -10.08 14.96 15.78
CA THR A 171 -9.68 16.37 15.79
C THR A 171 -10.72 17.31 15.20
N GLY A 172 -11.59 16.82 14.31
CA GLY A 172 -12.54 17.61 13.54
C GLY A 172 -11.93 18.29 12.32
N ASP A 173 -10.66 18.02 12.02
CA ASP A 173 -9.93 18.61 10.90
C ASP A 173 -9.90 17.70 9.67
N GLN A 174 -9.48 18.26 8.54
CA GLN A 174 -9.18 17.45 7.35
C GLN A 174 -7.94 16.58 7.60
N PRO A 175 -7.91 15.32 7.13
CA PRO A 175 -6.78 14.45 7.35
C PRO A 175 -5.52 14.97 6.65
N TRP A 176 -4.42 15.06 7.40
CA TRP A 176 -3.12 15.52 6.89
C TRP A 176 -2.43 14.51 5.96
N TRP A 177 -2.87 13.25 5.98
CA TRP A 177 -2.30 12.14 5.20
C TRP A 177 -2.99 11.91 3.85
N LYS A 178 -3.84 12.83 3.40
CA LYS A 178 -4.51 12.78 2.09
C LYS A 178 -3.53 12.75 0.93
#